data_777947a72d157c70273e43a2ea4de72b
#
_entry.id   777947a72d157c70273e43a2ea4de72b
#
_cell.length_a   1.000
_cell.length_b   1.000
_cell.length_c   1.000
_cell.angle_alpha   90.00
_cell.angle_beta   90.00
_cell.angle_gamma   90.00
#
_symmetry.space_group_name_H-M   'P 1'
#
loop_
_entity.id
_entity.type
_entity.pdbx_description
1 polymer ?
#
loop_
_entity_poly.entity_id
_entity_poly.type
_entity_poly.pdbx_seq_one_letter_code
_entity_poly.pdbx_strand_id
1 'polypeptide(L)'
;MKLSNKGSDSVFLQEEIFTNLKKAKEIHLVSCDIRHGEDTIQNGVALQLIRNGAESSDTTFAVEKKKVIGLAQKQETYFIDREIIQDALNAHEGYLRAIESYSSLNTLIQTPFEYVLHYILNCRNYKSDALSDINTVKGNVAHRYIEWLTHKNGRSVKEMQQMHQDDFDVNVNHIIESHGILLLQENNQLDMMLFKSQLKKSVTVLLNIIDTNQLTIVGSEYQAETDIDGIGRMYAQVDLLLQKDEKLIVFDFKWNEGSTYQKKLENNLSLQLAVYKNILEKACNQDVVFCGYYILPKHKLLTHDHGILSDKNIENVNPANNNDLFQQAIHSYDYRKKQLLNGVVEEAETLPLANLQYTIDSISENLYPLDTHYSNPNCKATLYGEPNKVLKGQLL
;
A
#
# COMPACT_ATOMS: atom_id res chain seq x y z
N MET A 1 24.72 -25.99 3.36
CA MET A 1 24.79 -24.57 3.06
C MET A 1 24.49 -24.40 1.56
N LYS A 2 23.23 -24.14 1.20
CA LYS A 2 22.80 -23.92 -0.20
C LYS A 2 22.28 -22.49 -0.26
N LEU A 3 23.08 -21.63 -0.85
CA LEU A 3 22.66 -20.31 -1.29
C LEU A 3 21.73 -20.49 -2.50
N SER A 4 20.44 -20.27 -2.35
CA SER A 4 19.53 -20.21 -3.48
C SER A 4 19.71 -18.86 -4.17
N ASN A 5 20.19 -18.92 -5.37
CA ASN A 5 20.38 -17.77 -6.25
C ASN A 5 19.02 -17.41 -6.85
N LYS A 6 18.29 -16.43 -6.27
CA LYS A 6 16.97 -15.99 -6.76
C LYS A 6 16.97 -15.50 -8.23
N GLY A 7 18.12 -15.15 -8.76
CA GLY A 7 18.29 -14.83 -10.19
C GLY A 7 18.19 -16.06 -11.11
N SER A 8 18.52 -17.25 -10.60
CA SER A 8 18.38 -18.50 -11.36
C SER A 8 16.93 -18.97 -11.43
N ASP A 9 16.09 -18.59 -10.47
CA ASP A 9 14.71 -19.07 -10.39
C ASP A 9 13.83 -18.46 -11.51
N SER A 10 14.06 -17.21 -11.91
CA SER A 10 13.30 -16.60 -13.02
C SER A 10 13.68 -17.16 -14.38
N VAL A 11 14.97 -17.45 -14.60
CA VAL A 11 15.46 -18.10 -15.82
C VAL A 11 15.00 -19.57 -15.85
N PHE A 12 15.06 -20.24 -14.71
CA PHE A 12 14.58 -21.63 -14.57
C PHE A 12 13.06 -21.72 -14.81
N LEU A 13 12.27 -20.79 -14.29
CA LEU A 13 10.83 -20.72 -14.52
C LEU A 13 10.51 -20.47 -16.00
N GLN A 14 11.27 -19.61 -16.67
CA GLN A 14 11.13 -19.36 -18.10
C GLN A 14 11.48 -20.59 -18.92
N GLU A 15 12.55 -21.30 -18.58
CA GLU A 15 12.94 -22.56 -19.25
C GLU A 15 11.93 -23.68 -19.01
N GLU A 16 11.34 -23.78 -17.82
CA GLU A 16 10.31 -24.74 -17.49
C GLU A 16 9.00 -24.46 -18.25
N ILE A 17 8.57 -23.19 -18.31
CA ILE A 17 7.44 -22.75 -19.13
C ILE A 17 7.70 -23.09 -20.60
N PHE A 18 8.89 -22.78 -21.14
CA PHE A 18 9.27 -23.09 -22.50
C PHE A 18 9.28 -24.59 -22.79
N THR A 19 9.77 -25.37 -21.85
CA THR A 19 9.82 -26.84 -21.99
C THR A 19 8.42 -27.45 -21.99
N ASN A 20 7.52 -26.91 -21.19
CA ASN A 20 6.12 -27.36 -21.15
C ASN A 20 5.33 -26.89 -22.39
N LEU A 21 5.57 -25.68 -22.89
CA LEU A 21 4.98 -25.18 -24.13
C LEU A 21 5.41 -26.02 -25.36
N LYS A 22 6.67 -26.49 -25.42
CA LYS A 22 7.15 -27.39 -26.50
C LYS A 22 6.45 -28.73 -26.54
N LYS A 23 5.79 -29.18 -25.48
CA LYS A 23 5.03 -30.43 -25.42
C LYS A 23 3.59 -30.26 -25.91
N ALA A 24 3.10 -29.06 -26.07
CA ALA A 24 1.76 -28.80 -26.55
C ALA A 24 1.69 -28.99 -28.07
N LYS A 25 0.59 -29.59 -28.56
CA LYS A 25 0.38 -29.78 -30.01
C LYS A 25 0.06 -28.44 -30.72
N GLU A 26 -0.51 -27.52 -30.03
CA GLU A 26 -0.92 -26.22 -30.54
C GLU A 26 -0.89 -25.19 -29.41
N ILE A 27 -0.35 -24.01 -29.68
CA ILE A 27 -0.22 -22.91 -28.71
C ILE A 27 -0.78 -21.66 -29.37
N HIS A 28 -1.84 -21.10 -28.81
CA HIS A 28 -2.35 -19.79 -29.21
C HIS A 28 -1.93 -18.74 -28.20
N LEU A 29 -1.08 -17.80 -28.65
CA LEU A 29 -0.68 -16.65 -27.87
C LEU A 29 -1.36 -15.42 -28.45
N VAL A 30 -2.16 -14.76 -27.64
CA VAL A 30 -2.80 -13.50 -28.02
C VAL A 30 -2.06 -12.37 -27.32
N SER A 31 -1.48 -11.45 -28.10
CA SER A 31 -0.90 -10.21 -27.62
C SER A 31 -1.70 -9.02 -28.17
N CYS A 32 -1.73 -7.93 -27.44
CA CYS A 32 -2.38 -6.69 -27.85
C CYS A 32 -1.29 -5.65 -28.10
N ASP A 33 -1.28 -5.05 -29.29
CA ASP A 33 -0.28 -4.03 -29.64
C ASP A 33 -0.60 -2.66 -29.05
N ILE A 34 -1.86 -2.40 -28.74
CA ILE A 34 -2.31 -1.15 -28.14
C ILE A 34 -3.19 -1.46 -26.93
N ARG A 35 -2.80 -0.97 -25.77
CA ARG A 35 -3.56 -1.06 -24.54
C ARG A 35 -3.85 0.36 -24.03
N HIS A 36 -5.14 0.72 -23.96
CA HIS A 36 -5.57 2.06 -23.54
C HIS A 36 -5.01 3.23 -24.38
N GLY A 37 -4.70 3.00 -25.66
CA GLY A 37 -4.17 4.03 -26.55
C GLY A 37 -2.66 4.19 -26.50
N GLU A 38 -1.95 3.35 -25.76
CA GLU A 38 -0.49 3.30 -25.72
C GLU A 38 0.01 2.01 -26.37
N ASP A 39 1.16 2.10 -27.07
CA ASP A 39 1.83 0.93 -27.64
C ASP A 39 2.26 -0.03 -26.51
N THR A 40 1.95 -1.30 -26.64
CA THR A 40 2.37 -2.31 -25.68
C THR A 40 3.63 -3.00 -26.14
N ILE A 41 4.56 -3.24 -25.22
CA ILE A 41 5.72 -4.08 -25.49
C ILE A 41 5.23 -5.53 -25.61
N GLN A 42 5.57 -6.17 -26.71
CA GLN A 42 5.24 -7.57 -26.93
C GLN A 42 5.84 -8.44 -25.83
N ASN A 43 5.06 -9.41 -25.35
CA ASN A 43 5.51 -10.32 -24.30
C ASN A 43 6.80 -11.04 -24.72
N GLY A 44 7.82 -11.03 -23.86
CA GLY A 44 9.13 -11.64 -24.14
C GLY A 44 9.05 -13.13 -24.50
N VAL A 45 8.06 -13.87 -23.97
CA VAL A 45 7.80 -15.28 -24.32
C VAL A 45 7.28 -15.39 -25.75
N ALA A 46 6.36 -14.52 -26.18
CA ALA A 46 5.87 -14.49 -27.56
C ALA A 46 6.99 -14.20 -28.55
N LEU A 47 7.83 -13.20 -28.26
CA LEU A 47 9.01 -12.86 -29.09
C LEU A 47 10.01 -14.01 -29.19
N GLN A 48 10.25 -14.76 -28.12
CA GLN A 48 11.14 -15.92 -28.15
C GLN A 48 10.56 -17.08 -28.95
N LEU A 49 9.25 -17.32 -28.89
CA LEU A 49 8.56 -18.33 -29.68
C LEU A 49 8.64 -17.99 -31.18
N ILE A 50 8.38 -16.74 -31.56
CA ILE A 50 8.52 -16.25 -32.93
C ILE A 50 9.96 -16.42 -33.43
N ARG A 51 10.97 -16.04 -32.63
CA ARG A 51 12.41 -16.24 -32.98
C ARG A 51 12.79 -17.71 -33.15
N ASN A 52 12.07 -18.63 -32.49
CA ASN A 52 12.29 -20.07 -32.59
C ASN A 52 11.45 -20.74 -33.70
N GLY A 53 10.85 -19.96 -34.59
CA GLY A 53 10.16 -20.46 -35.79
C GLY A 53 8.64 -20.68 -35.60
N ALA A 54 8.03 -20.13 -34.59
CA ALA A 54 6.58 -20.10 -34.52
C ALA A 54 6.02 -19.14 -35.60
N GLU A 55 5.02 -19.61 -36.35
CA GLU A 55 4.33 -18.75 -37.31
C GLU A 55 3.50 -17.69 -36.57
N SER A 56 3.72 -16.43 -36.88
CA SER A 56 2.85 -15.34 -36.41
C SER A 56 1.84 -15.03 -37.51
N SER A 57 0.56 -15.10 -37.20
CA SER A 57 -0.48 -14.54 -38.03
C SER A 57 -0.95 -13.23 -37.43
N ASP A 58 -0.82 -12.14 -38.18
CA ASP A 58 -1.48 -10.87 -37.85
C ASP A 58 -2.99 -11.01 -38.12
N THR A 59 -3.68 -11.63 -37.20
CA THR A 59 -5.13 -11.55 -37.16
C THR A 59 -5.50 -10.30 -36.39
N THR A 60 -5.69 -9.19 -37.09
CA THR A 60 -6.47 -8.06 -36.57
C THR A 60 -7.89 -8.57 -36.35
N PHE A 61 -8.18 -8.98 -35.13
CA PHE A 61 -9.55 -9.06 -34.67
C PHE A 61 -10.05 -7.61 -34.62
N ALA A 62 -10.73 -7.17 -35.71
CA ALA A 62 -11.59 -6.01 -35.61
C ALA A 62 -12.65 -6.38 -34.57
N VAL A 63 -12.40 -6.02 -33.31
CA VAL A 63 -13.46 -5.97 -32.33
C VAL A 63 -14.40 -4.91 -32.88
N GLU A 64 -15.45 -5.35 -33.61
CA GLU A 64 -16.56 -4.46 -33.86
C GLU A 64 -16.88 -3.83 -32.51
N LYS A 65 -16.68 -2.52 -32.40
CA LYS A 65 -17.24 -1.73 -31.32
C LYS A 65 -18.73 -1.91 -31.43
N LYS A 66 -19.26 -2.99 -30.89
CA LYS A 66 -20.66 -3.08 -30.56
C LYS A 66 -20.90 -1.83 -29.74
N LYS A 67 -21.60 -0.86 -30.32
CA LYS A 67 -22.18 0.23 -29.56
C LYS A 67 -22.79 -0.43 -28.35
N VAL A 68 -22.23 -0.23 -27.18
CA VAL A 68 -22.87 -0.61 -25.91
C VAL A 68 -24.12 0.25 -25.90
N ILE A 69 -25.22 -0.34 -26.36
CA ILE A 69 -26.52 0.30 -26.39
C ILE A 69 -26.97 0.32 -24.93
N GLY A 70 -27.03 1.50 -24.38
CA GLY A 70 -27.42 1.77 -23.02
C GLY A 70 -26.21 1.62 -22.07
N LEU A 71 -25.66 2.74 -21.68
CA LEU A 71 -25.02 2.82 -20.39
C LEU A 71 -26.05 2.35 -19.37
N ALA A 72 -25.92 1.10 -18.90
CA ALA A 72 -26.62 0.70 -17.69
C ALA A 72 -26.43 1.84 -16.69
N GLN A 73 -27.50 2.31 -16.07
CA GLN A 73 -27.40 3.33 -15.03
C GLN A 73 -26.32 2.84 -14.08
N LYS A 74 -25.33 3.68 -13.86
CA LYS A 74 -24.19 3.37 -13.01
C LYS A 74 -24.74 2.98 -11.64
N GLN A 75 -24.63 1.71 -11.28
CA GLN A 75 -25.17 1.22 -10.03
C GLN A 75 -24.18 1.59 -8.92
N GLU A 76 -24.63 2.40 -7.98
CA GLU A 76 -23.82 2.90 -6.86
C GLU A 76 -23.74 1.88 -5.72
N THR A 77 -24.61 0.87 -5.75
CA THR A 77 -24.76 -0.14 -4.71
C THR A 77 -24.86 -1.52 -5.36
N TYR A 78 -24.05 -2.45 -4.89
CA TYR A 78 -24.08 -3.84 -5.31
C TYR A 78 -24.70 -4.70 -4.21
N PHE A 79 -25.23 -5.84 -4.60
CA PHE A 79 -25.73 -6.83 -3.67
C PHE A 79 -24.79 -8.02 -3.63
N ILE A 80 -24.45 -8.45 -2.43
CA ILE A 80 -23.70 -9.68 -2.17
C ILE A 80 -24.60 -10.70 -1.51
N ASP A 81 -24.37 -11.97 -1.77
CA ASP A 81 -25.04 -13.03 -1.04
C ASP A 81 -24.68 -12.95 0.45
N ARG A 82 -25.72 -12.87 1.27
CA ARG A 82 -25.57 -12.75 2.72
C ARG A 82 -24.90 -13.98 3.35
N GLU A 83 -25.08 -15.16 2.74
CA GLU A 83 -24.44 -16.38 3.21
C GLU A 83 -22.93 -16.28 3.16
N ILE A 84 -22.35 -15.66 2.14
CA ILE A 84 -20.90 -15.43 2.04
C ILE A 84 -20.37 -14.60 3.23
N ILE A 85 -21.09 -13.56 3.61
CA ILE A 85 -20.71 -12.73 4.75
C ILE A 85 -20.93 -13.49 6.06
N GLN A 86 -22.02 -14.23 6.17
CA GLN A 86 -22.28 -15.04 7.36
C GLN A 86 -21.23 -16.14 7.55
N ASP A 87 -20.78 -16.77 6.47
CA ASP A 87 -19.72 -17.76 6.50
C ASP A 87 -18.38 -17.13 6.95
N ALA A 88 -18.05 -15.94 6.47
CA ALA A 88 -16.87 -15.21 6.93
C ALA A 88 -16.94 -14.90 8.44
N LEU A 89 -18.09 -14.45 8.93
CA LEU A 89 -18.30 -14.19 10.35
C LEU A 89 -18.23 -15.47 11.21
N ASN A 90 -18.79 -16.55 10.73
CA ASN A 90 -18.74 -17.84 11.42
C ASN A 90 -17.31 -18.40 11.49
N ALA A 91 -16.53 -18.20 10.42
CA ALA A 91 -15.13 -18.61 10.37
C ALA A 91 -14.21 -17.81 11.30
N HIS A 92 -14.60 -16.57 11.67
CA HIS A 92 -13.76 -15.62 12.40
C HIS A 92 -14.43 -15.08 13.67
N GLU A 93 -15.19 -15.91 14.39
CA GLU A 93 -15.77 -15.58 15.70
C GLU A 93 -16.63 -14.30 15.73
N GLY A 94 -17.33 -14.04 14.62
CA GLY A 94 -18.18 -12.86 14.46
C GLY A 94 -17.48 -11.64 13.88
N TYR A 95 -16.24 -11.75 13.43
CA TYR A 95 -15.51 -10.71 12.70
C TYR A 95 -15.44 -11.02 11.20
N LEU A 96 -15.21 -9.99 10.38
CA LEU A 96 -15.14 -10.17 8.92
C LEU A 96 -13.88 -10.93 8.48
N ARG A 97 -12.81 -10.87 9.30
CA ARG A 97 -11.53 -11.53 9.05
C ARG A 97 -10.89 -11.99 10.35
N ALA A 98 -9.97 -12.95 10.22
CA ALA A 98 -9.16 -13.41 11.35
C ALA A 98 -8.25 -12.29 11.89
N ILE A 99 -7.68 -11.47 11.02
CA ILE A 99 -6.78 -10.37 11.39
C ILE A 99 -7.03 -9.19 10.45
N GLU A 100 -7.30 -8.03 11.00
CA GLU A 100 -7.37 -6.76 10.29
C GLU A 100 -6.04 -6.00 10.37
N SER A 101 -5.83 -5.10 9.43
CA SER A 101 -4.72 -4.14 9.41
C SER A 101 -5.24 -2.75 9.10
N TYR A 102 -4.40 -1.72 9.24
CA TYR A 102 -4.77 -0.39 8.73
C TYR A 102 -5.26 -0.44 7.29
N SER A 103 -4.54 -1.15 6.41
CA SER A 103 -4.90 -1.21 4.98
C SER A 103 -6.25 -1.88 4.74
N SER A 104 -6.54 -3.00 5.41
CA SER A 104 -7.83 -3.68 5.25
C SER A 104 -8.97 -2.86 5.88
N LEU A 105 -8.76 -2.29 7.05
CA LEU A 105 -9.74 -1.42 7.71
C LEU A 105 -10.07 -0.19 6.85
N ASN A 106 -9.05 0.49 6.34
CA ASN A 106 -9.24 1.64 5.46
C ASN A 106 -9.96 1.25 4.16
N THR A 107 -9.64 0.09 3.58
CA THR A 107 -10.33 -0.42 2.39
C THR A 107 -11.80 -0.72 2.68
N LEU A 108 -12.11 -1.34 3.83
CA LEU A 108 -13.50 -1.58 4.22
C LEU A 108 -14.30 -0.27 4.36
N ILE A 109 -13.70 0.73 4.99
CA ILE A 109 -14.36 2.01 5.23
C ILE A 109 -14.57 2.78 3.92
N GLN A 110 -13.52 2.91 3.10
CA GLN A 110 -13.49 3.79 1.94
C GLN A 110 -14.06 3.13 0.68
N THR A 111 -13.74 1.86 0.46
CA THR A 111 -14.05 1.10 -0.76
C THR A 111 -14.53 -0.31 -0.42
N PRO A 112 -15.72 -0.46 0.23
CA PRO A 112 -16.19 -1.76 0.72
C PRO A 112 -16.32 -2.81 -0.39
N PHE A 113 -16.58 -2.42 -1.63
CA PHE A 113 -16.59 -3.34 -2.76
C PHE A 113 -15.21 -4.00 -2.97
N GLU A 114 -14.14 -3.23 -2.93
CA GLU A 114 -12.78 -3.76 -3.03
C GLU A 114 -12.42 -4.63 -1.82
N TYR A 115 -12.91 -4.25 -0.63
CA TYR A 115 -12.71 -5.08 0.56
C TYR A 115 -13.32 -6.47 0.39
N VAL A 116 -14.56 -6.54 -0.11
CA VAL A 116 -15.24 -7.82 -0.36
C VAL A 116 -14.47 -8.65 -1.38
N LEU A 117 -14.08 -8.07 -2.50
CA LEU A 117 -13.33 -8.79 -3.53
C LEU A 117 -11.99 -9.30 -3.00
N HIS A 118 -11.23 -8.43 -2.36
CA HIS A 118 -9.85 -8.74 -1.97
C HIS A 118 -9.76 -9.60 -0.71
N TYR A 119 -10.54 -9.26 0.30
CA TYR A 119 -10.38 -9.86 1.64
C TYR A 119 -11.41 -10.92 1.98
N ILE A 120 -12.63 -10.84 1.44
CA ILE A 120 -13.67 -11.86 1.67
C ILE A 120 -13.58 -12.95 0.59
N LEU A 121 -13.62 -12.55 -0.68
CA LEU A 121 -13.63 -13.49 -1.82
C LEU A 121 -12.23 -13.91 -2.26
N ASN A 122 -11.17 -13.34 -1.67
CA ASN A 122 -9.77 -13.60 -1.99
C ASN A 122 -9.46 -13.47 -3.51
N CYS A 123 -10.20 -12.60 -4.20
CA CYS A 123 -9.96 -12.26 -5.59
C CYS A 123 -8.71 -11.39 -5.67
N ARG A 124 -7.58 -12.01 -5.95
CA ARG A 124 -6.31 -11.27 -6.09
C ARG A 124 -6.16 -10.81 -7.53
N ASN A 125 -5.87 -9.53 -7.67
CA ASN A 125 -5.44 -9.02 -8.96
C ASN A 125 -4.04 -9.57 -9.25
N TYR A 126 -3.94 -10.45 -10.23
CA TYR A 126 -2.63 -10.78 -10.78
C TYR A 126 -2.15 -9.53 -11.52
N LYS A 127 -1.32 -8.74 -10.89
CA LYS A 127 -0.53 -7.74 -11.59
C LYS A 127 0.48 -8.49 -12.46
N SER A 128 0.02 -9.03 -13.59
CA SER A 128 0.95 -9.41 -14.63
C SER A 128 1.54 -8.10 -15.15
N ASP A 129 2.82 -7.91 -14.90
CA ASP A 129 3.71 -7.00 -15.64
C ASP A 129 3.42 -5.49 -15.62
N ALA A 130 2.54 -4.98 -14.76
CA ALA A 130 2.55 -3.56 -14.47
C ALA A 130 3.86 -3.24 -13.75
N LEU A 131 4.80 -2.65 -14.48
CA LEU A 131 6.02 -2.09 -13.90
C LEU A 131 5.59 -1.22 -12.72
N SER A 132 6.10 -1.53 -11.54
CA SER A 132 5.84 -0.70 -10.35
C SER A 132 6.21 0.74 -10.69
N ASP A 133 5.38 1.71 -10.27
CA ASP A 133 5.74 3.11 -10.42
C ASP A 133 7.13 3.36 -9.78
N ILE A 134 7.96 4.15 -10.45
CA ILE A 134 9.33 4.41 -10.02
C ILE A 134 9.40 5.00 -8.59
N ASN A 135 8.39 5.76 -8.17
CA ASN A 135 8.32 6.28 -6.80
C ASN A 135 8.03 5.18 -5.77
N THR A 136 7.22 4.21 -6.13
CA THR A 136 7.00 2.99 -5.31
C THR A 136 8.31 2.22 -5.14
N VAL A 137 9.08 2.07 -6.22
CA VAL A 137 10.39 1.40 -6.18
C VAL A 137 11.37 2.18 -5.30
N LYS A 138 11.45 3.50 -5.46
CA LYS A 138 12.27 4.38 -4.61
C LYS A 138 11.89 4.25 -3.13
N GLY A 139 10.58 4.22 -2.84
CA GLY A 139 10.07 3.99 -1.49
C GLY A 139 10.53 2.66 -0.90
N ASN A 140 10.33 1.57 -1.64
CA ASN A 140 10.73 0.23 -1.20
C ASN A 140 12.24 0.12 -0.92
N VAL A 141 13.07 0.68 -1.80
CA VAL A 141 14.54 0.72 -1.61
C VAL A 141 14.90 1.54 -0.38
N ALA A 142 14.24 2.69 -0.18
CA ALA A 142 14.50 3.55 0.98
C ALA A 142 14.13 2.87 2.31
N HIS A 143 12.95 2.23 2.40
CA HIS A 143 12.55 1.45 3.58
C HIS A 143 13.54 0.33 3.86
N ARG A 144 13.94 -0.45 2.86
CA ARG A 144 14.93 -1.53 3.01
C ARG A 144 16.28 -1.04 3.47
N TYR A 145 16.74 0.14 2.98
CA TYR A 145 17.99 0.71 3.42
C TYR A 145 17.93 1.16 4.88
N ILE A 146 16.85 1.83 5.28
CA ILE A 146 16.70 2.27 6.68
C ILE A 146 16.53 1.05 7.59
N GLU A 147 15.75 0.04 7.19
CA GLU A 147 15.63 -1.24 7.92
C GLU A 147 17.00 -1.89 8.14
N TRP A 148 17.81 -2.01 7.09
CA TRP A 148 19.16 -2.57 7.19
C TRP A 148 20.05 -1.78 8.16
N LEU A 149 19.99 -0.46 8.10
CA LEU A 149 20.81 0.42 8.94
C LEU A 149 20.38 0.38 10.41
N THR A 150 19.08 0.35 10.67
CA THR A 150 18.47 0.42 12.00
C THR A 150 18.14 -0.95 12.58
N HIS A 151 18.44 -2.03 11.86
CA HIS A 151 18.20 -3.39 12.34
C HIS A 151 18.84 -3.62 13.70
N LYS A 152 18.08 -4.25 14.62
CA LYS A 152 18.39 -4.40 16.05
C LYS A 152 19.63 -5.26 16.30
N ASN A 153 20.82 -4.70 16.12
CA ASN A 153 22.09 -5.36 16.42
C ASN A 153 22.85 -4.70 17.60
N GLY A 154 22.15 -3.90 18.42
CA GLY A 154 22.77 -3.19 19.55
C GLY A 154 23.67 -2.02 19.14
N ARG A 155 23.59 -1.57 17.88
CA ARG A 155 24.39 -0.44 17.38
C ARG A 155 23.93 0.87 17.99
N SER A 156 24.89 1.71 18.35
CA SER A 156 24.61 3.08 18.73
C SER A 156 24.26 3.94 17.52
N VAL A 157 23.58 5.06 17.74
CA VAL A 157 23.26 6.02 16.66
C VAL A 157 24.55 6.52 15.99
N LYS A 158 25.63 6.71 16.73
CA LYS A 158 26.95 7.13 16.20
C LYS A 158 27.57 6.09 15.27
N GLU A 159 27.48 4.82 15.61
CA GLU A 159 27.93 3.74 14.72
C GLU A 159 27.09 3.70 13.43
N MET A 160 25.77 3.89 13.53
CA MET A 160 24.90 3.98 12.35
C MET A 160 25.23 5.20 11.48
N GLN A 161 25.53 6.37 12.08
CA GLN A 161 25.99 7.55 11.37
C GLN A 161 27.31 7.29 10.63
N GLN A 162 28.25 6.62 11.26
CA GLN A 162 29.53 6.26 10.63
C GLN A 162 29.33 5.29 9.47
N MET A 163 28.57 4.21 9.68
CA MET A 163 28.22 3.25 8.61
C MET A 163 27.51 3.92 7.45
N HIS A 164 26.58 4.85 7.75
CA HIS A 164 25.88 5.61 6.73
C HIS A 164 26.83 6.50 5.91
N GLN A 165 27.87 7.06 6.51
CA GLN A 165 28.86 7.86 5.78
C GLN A 165 29.77 6.99 4.92
N ASP A 166 30.28 5.90 5.47
CA ASP A 166 31.33 5.09 4.85
C ASP A 166 30.77 4.10 3.80
N ASP A 167 29.66 3.44 4.12
CA ASP A 167 29.17 2.28 3.37
C ASP A 167 27.87 2.55 2.58
N PHE A 168 27.38 3.79 2.56
CA PHE A 168 26.08 4.13 1.92
C PHE A 168 25.97 3.60 0.50
N ASP A 169 26.93 3.94 -0.37
CA ASP A 169 26.86 3.62 -1.79
C ASP A 169 26.91 2.11 -2.05
N VAL A 170 27.71 1.38 -1.29
CA VAL A 170 27.82 -0.07 -1.41
C VAL A 170 26.50 -0.74 -1.06
N ASN A 171 25.93 -0.37 0.09
CA ASN A 171 24.72 -1.01 0.58
C ASN A 171 23.46 -0.61 -0.21
N VAL A 172 23.33 0.67 -0.59
CA VAL A 172 22.23 1.11 -1.43
C VAL A 172 22.26 0.46 -2.80
N ASN A 173 23.46 0.32 -3.43
CA ASN A 173 23.59 -0.38 -4.69
C ASN A 173 23.13 -1.84 -4.58
N HIS A 174 23.56 -2.55 -3.56
CA HIS A 174 23.15 -3.93 -3.33
C HIS A 174 21.62 -4.08 -3.15
N ILE A 175 21.01 -3.12 -2.44
CA ILE A 175 19.53 -3.10 -2.30
C ILE A 175 18.84 -2.76 -3.62
N ILE A 176 19.39 -1.82 -4.42
CA ILE A 176 18.86 -1.49 -5.74
C ILE A 176 18.94 -2.69 -6.68
N GLU A 177 20.05 -3.44 -6.69
CA GLU A 177 20.20 -4.65 -7.49
C GLU A 177 19.15 -5.72 -7.18
N SER A 178 18.73 -5.83 -5.92
CA SER A 178 17.77 -6.84 -5.47
C SER A 178 16.31 -6.38 -5.46
N HIS A 179 16.05 -5.09 -5.23
CA HIS A 179 14.69 -4.56 -5.01
C HIS A 179 14.33 -3.34 -5.87
N GLY A 180 15.30 -2.78 -6.58
CA GLY A 180 15.14 -1.54 -7.33
C GLY A 180 15.53 -1.65 -8.80
N ILE A 181 15.37 -2.80 -9.43
CA ILE A 181 15.86 -3.08 -10.79
C ILE A 181 15.41 -2.06 -11.83
N LEU A 182 14.24 -1.43 -11.63
CA LEU A 182 13.74 -0.37 -12.50
C LEU A 182 14.67 0.86 -12.51
N LEU A 183 15.33 1.16 -11.38
CA LEU A 183 16.29 2.26 -11.28
C LEU A 183 17.59 2.00 -12.06
N LEU A 184 17.89 0.75 -12.37
CA LEU A 184 19.09 0.36 -13.14
C LEU A 184 18.92 0.50 -14.66
N GLN A 185 17.70 0.79 -15.13
CA GLN A 185 17.47 0.98 -16.57
C GLN A 185 18.19 2.22 -17.07
N GLU A 186 18.70 2.18 -18.29
CA GLU A 186 19.50 3.26 -18.88
C GLU A 186 18.77 4.62 -18.85
N ASN A 187 17.47 4.62 -19.07
CA ASN A 187 16.65 5.84 -19.04
C ASN A 187 16.47 6.42 -17.63
N ASN A 188 16.77 5.67 -16.59
CA ASN A 188 16.53 6.06 -15.19
C ASN A 188 17.81 6.43 -14.42
N GLN A 189 18.96 6.54 -15.10
CA GLN A 189 20.24 6.84 -14.44
C GLN A 189 20.22 8.15 -13.63
N LEU A 190 19.64 9.22 -14.22
CA LEU A 190 19.51 10.48 -13.52
C LEU A 190 18.59 10.35 -12.29
N ASP A 191 17.47 9.67 -12.43
CA ASP A 191 16.55 9.37 -11.34
C ASP A 191 17.22 8.60 -10.22
N MET A 192 18.05 7.61 -10.54
CA MET A 192 18.83 6.84 -9.57
C MET A 192 19.84 7.73 -8.82
N MET A 193 20.58 8.60 -9.53
CA MET A 193 21.53 9.52 -8.90
C MET A 193 20.84 10.49 -7.95
N LEU A 194 19.75 11.10 -8.37
CA LEU A 194 18.94 12.01 -7.56
C LEU A 194 18.35 11.29 -6.35
N PHE A 195 17.80 10.10 -6.54
CA PHE A 195 17.28 9.24 -5.49
C PHE A 195 18.33 8.96 -4.41
N LYS A 196 19.52 8.49 -4.82
CA LYS A 196 20.62 8.20 -3.87
C LYS A 196 21.05 9.43 -3.09
N SER A 197 21.18 10.58 -3.76
CA SER A 197 21.54 11.84 -3.11
C SER A 197 20.47 12.27 -2.09
N GLN A 198 19.19 12.18 -2.45
CA GLN A 198 18.08 12.50 -1.55
C GLN A 198 18.01 11.53 -0.37
N LEU A 199 18.14 10.22 -0.62
CA LEU A 199 18.10 9.20 0.42
C LEU A 199 19.26 9.39 1.42
N LYS A 200 20.48 9.61 0.93
CA LYS A 200 21.65 9.86 1.79
C LYS A 200 21.41 11.03 2.72
N LYS A 201 20.95 12.15 2.18
CA LYS A 201 20.63 13.33 2.98
C LYS A 201 19.49 13.08 3.97
N SER A 202 18.44 12.37 3.53
CA SER A 202 17.29 12.08 4.37
C SER A 202 17.67 11.23 5.59
N VAL A 203 18.43 10.18 5.37
CA VAL A 203 18.86 9.30 6.46
C VAL A 203 19.84 10.02 7.41
N THR A 204 20.71 10.90 6.90
CA THR A 204 21.54 11.77 7.76
C THR A 204 20.65 12.61 8.67
N VAL A 205 19.59 13.24 8.15
CA VAL A 205 18.67 14.05 8.95
C VAL A 205 17.90 13.18 9.95
N LEU A 206 17.43 12.01 9.54
CA LEU A 206 16.75 11.06 10.44
C LEU A 206 17.61 10.67 11.63
N LEU A 207 18.85 10.27 11.39
CA LEU A 207 19.79 9.89 12.45
C LEU A 207 20.11 11.08 13.37
N ASN A 208 20.19 12.30 12.83
CA ASN A 208 20.39 13.50 13.65
C ASN A 208 19.17 13.79 14.53
N ILE A 209 17.93 13.62 14.04
CA ILE A 209 16.73 13.75 14.86
C ILE A 209 16.76 12.73 16.01
N ILE A 210 17.13 11.48 15.73
CA ILE A 210 17.23 10.40 16.72
C ILE A 210 18.28 10.77 17.78
N ASP A 211 19.49 11.17 17.37
CA ASP A 211 20.60 11.50 18.26
C ASP A 211 20.30 12.74 19.13
N THR A 212 19.85 13.84 18.50
CA THR A 212 19.54 15.10 19.18
C THR A 212 18.46 14.93 20.25
N ASN A 213 17.47 14.12 19.99
CA ASN A 213 16.37 13.86 20.94
C ASN A 213 16.65 12.68 21.88
N GLN A 214 17.84 12.06 21.79
CA GLN A 214 18.25 10.91 22.62
C GLN A 214 17.27 9.74 22.54
N LEU A 215 16.82 9.44 21.32
CA LEU A 215 15.86 8.36 21.08
C LEU A 215 16.61 7.02 20.99
N THR A 216 15.99 6.00 21.56
CA THR A 216 16.46 4.61 21.43
C THR A 216 15.64 3.90 20.35
N ILE A 217 16.30 3.21 19.42
CA ILE A 217 15.62 2.41 18.40
C ILE A 217 15.14 1.10 19.05
N VAL A 218 13.81 0.89 19.05
CA VAL A 218 13.17 -0.35 19.48
C VAL A 218 13.19 -1.38 18.35
N GLY A 219 12.85 -0.94 17.14
CA GLY A 219 12.92 -1.77 15.95
C GLY A 219 12.47 -1.04 14.69
N SER A 220 12.93 -1.54 13.54
CA SER A 220 12.40 -1.20 12.21
C SER A 220 11.49 -2.32 11.72
N GLU A 221 10.51 -1.99 10.88
CA GLU A 221 9.48 -2.92 10.43
C GLU A 221 8.87 -3.68 11.63
N TYR A 222 8.63 -2.93 12.72
CA TYR A 222 8.22 -3.50 13.99
C TYR A 222 6.78 -4.00 13.90
N GLN A 223 6.59 -5.28 14.25
CA GLN A 223 5.31 -5.95 14.18
C GLN A 223 4.63 -6.01 15.54
N ALA A 224 3.37 -5.61 15.60
CA ALA A 224 2.54 -5.69 16.79
C ALA A 224 1.16 -6.23 16.42
N GLU A 225 0.58 -6.99 17.32
CA GLU A 225 -0.73 -7.60 17.15
C GLU A 225 -1.49 -7.58 18.49
N THR A 226 -2.75 -7.19 18.44
CA THR A 226 -3.61 -7.14 19.63
C THR A 226 -5.09 -7.23 19.24
N ASP A 227 -5.94 -7.59 20.20
CA ASP A 227 -7.38 -7.58 20.00
C ASP A 227 -7.94 -6.18 20.27
N ILE A 228 -8.71 -5.65 19.35
CA ILE A 228 -9.40 -4.36 19.45
C ILE A 228 -10.90 -4.60 19.56
N ASP A 229 -11.49 -4.05 20.62
CA ASP A 229 -12.92 -4.16 20.85
C ASP A 229 -13.72 -3.56 19.69
N GLY A 230 -14.65 -4.31 19.12
CA GLY A 230 -15.47 -3.91 17.99
C GLY A 230 -14.90 -4.26 16.60
N ILE A 231 -13.59 -4.50 16.47
CA ILE A 231 -12.95 -4.88 15.18
C ILE A 231 -12.45 -6.33 15.21
N GLY A 232 -11.98 -6.82 16.37
CA GLY A 232 -11.29 -8.08 16.52
C GLY A 232 -9.78 -7.93 16.50
N ARG A 233 -9.06 -8.97 16.10
CA ARG A 233 -7.61 -8.98 16.08
C ARG A 233 -7.07 -8.04 15.01
N MET A 234 -6.16 -7.16 15.40
CA MET A 234 -5.51 -6.20 14.51
C MET A 234 -4.00 -6.33 14.53
N TYR A 235 -3.41 -6.15 13.35
CA TYR A 235 -1.96 -6.19 13.11
C TYR A 235 -1.48 -4.82 12.63
N ALA A 236 -0.33 -4.41 13.16
CA ALA A 236 0.42 -3.25 12.68
C ALA A 236 1.86 -3.64 12.37
N GLN A 237 2.40 -3.09 11.30
CA GLN A 237 3.82 -3.10 10.99
C GLN A 237 4.26 -1.66 10.84
N VAL A 238 5.15 -1.22 11.74
CA VAL A 238 5.58 0.17 11.87
C VAL A 238 6.97 0.30 11.32
N ASP A 239 7.19 1.26 10.40
CA ASP A 239 8.47 1.43 9.72
C ASP A 239 9.62 1.63 10.69
N LEU A 240 9.44 2.50 11.70
CA LEU A 240 10.42 2.72 12.75
C LEU A 240 9.75 3.00 14.09
N LEU A 241 9.99 2.12 15.06
CA LEU A 241 9.58 2.27 16.45
C LEU A 241 10.77 2.72 17.29
N LEU A 242 10.57 3.83 17.96
CA LEU A 242 11.56 4.48 18.82
C LEU A 242 11.02 4.59 20.25
N GLN A 243 11.89 4.84 21.20
CA GLN A 243 11.53 5.01 22.60
C GLN A 243 12.30 6.18 23.24
N LYS A 244 11.62 6.92 24.12
CA LYS A 244 12.18 7.93 24.99
C LYS A 244 11.47 7.86 26.34
N ASP A 245 12.22 7.80 27.44
CA ASP A 245 11.65 7.79 28.80
C ASP A 245 10.50 6.78 28.97
N GLU A 246 10.71 5.54 28.49
CA GLU A 246 9.73 4.44 28.50
C GLU A 246 8.45 4.70 27.67
N LYS A 247 8.41 5.76 26.88
CA LYS A 247 7.31 6.11 25.98
C LYS A 247 7.68 5.84 24.55
N LEU A 248 6.70 5.36 23.76
CA LEU A 248 6.88 4.98 22.37
C LEU A 248 6.71 6.17 21.43
N ILE A 249 7.49 6.14 20.36
CA ILE A 249 7.51 7.13 19.28
C ILE A 249 7.49 6.39 17.95
N VAL A 250 6.60 6.80 17.04
CA VAL A 250 6.37 6.13 15.76
C VAL A 250 6.71 7.06 14.60
N PHE A 251 7.60 6.61 13.72
CA PHE A 251 7.84 7.24 12.43
C PHE A 251 7.39 6.31 11.32
N ASP A 252 6.57 6.83 10.42
CA ASP A 252 6.10 6.17 9.21
C ASP A 252 6.72 6.87 8.01
N PHE A 253 7.45 6.12 7.18
CA PHE A 253 8.24 6.67 6.08
C PHE A 253 7.43 6.82 4.81
N LYS A 254 7.59 7.96 4.14
CA LYS A 254 6.89 8.23 2.88
C LYS A 254 7.84 8.77 1.83
N TRP A 255 7.86 8.13 0.65
CA TRP A 255 8.62 8.59 -0.51
C TRP A 255 7.69 9.36 -1.47
N ASN A 256 7.36 10.60 -1.13
CA ASN A 256 6.57 11.52 -1.95
C ASN A 256 6.80 12.98 -1.53
N GLU A 257 6.07 13.90 -2.16
CA GLU A 257 6.19 15.35 -1.88
C GLU A 257 5.62 15.78 -0.51
N GLY A 258 4.93 14.91 0.20
CA GLY A 258 4.41 15.16 1.55
C GLY A 258 3.09 15.94 1.61
N SER A 259 2.67 16.61 0.56
CA SER A 259 1.47 17.46 0.56
C SER A 259 0.18 16.71 0.91
N THR A 260 0.07 15.46 0.49
CA THR A 260 -1.08 14.60 0.83
C THR A 260 -1.12 14.29 2.32
N TYR A 261 0.03 13.97 2.92
CA TYR A 261 0.12 13.64 4.35
C TYR A 261 -0.03 14.87 5.23
N GLN A 262 0.50 16.03 4.78
CA GLN A 262 0.25 17.30 5.43
C GLN A 262 -1.26 17.62 5.48
N LYS A 263 -1.98 17.49 4.35
CA LYS A 263 -3.43 17.67 4.30
C LYS A 263 -4.18 16.66 5.16
N LYS A 264 -3.73 15.40 5.21
CA LYS A 264 -4.31 14.39 6.11
C LYS A 264 -4.17 14.80 7.58
N LEU A 265 -3.02 15.33 7.96
CA LEU A 265 -2.82 15.87 9.30
C LEU A 265 -3.69 17.12 9.52
N GLU A 266 -3.64 18.12 8.63
CA GLU A 266 -4.46 19.34 8.73
C GLU A 266 -5.96 19.04 8.91
N ASN A 267 -6.49 18.08 8.20
CA ASN A 267 -7.90 17.71 8.24
C ASN A 267 -8.24 16.65 9.32
N ASN A 268 -7.25 16.24 10.11
CA ASN A 268 -7.39 15.14 11.07
C ASN A 268 -7.93 13.85 10.40
N LEU A 269 -7.21 13.36 9.38
CA LEU A 269 -7.55 12.16 8.58
C LEU A 269 -6.41 11.12 8.56
N SER A 270 -5.50 11.20 9.54
CA SER A 270 -4.32 10.33 9.64
C SER A 270 -4.65 9.00 10.32
N LEU A 271 -5.62 8.24 9.78
CA LEU A 271 -6.08 6.97 10.35
C LEU A 271 -4.92 5.97 10.55
N GLN A 272 -3.93 5.95 9.66
CA GLN A 272 -2.77 5.05 9.78
C GLN A 272 -2.03 5.27 11.11
N LEU A 273 -1.72 6.52 11.45
CA LEU A 273 -1.04 6.84 12.70
C LEU A 273 -1.92 6.56 13.92
N ALA A 274 -3.23 6.81 13.83
CA ALA A 274 -4.17 6.48 14.90
C ALA A 274 -4.27 4.97 15.15
N VAL A 275 -4.28 4.16 14.09
CA VAL A 275 -4.26 2.69 14.18
C VAL A 275 -2.97 2.20 14.81
N TYR A 276 -1.82 2.69 14.35
CA TYR A 276 -0.51 2.32 14.92
C TYR A 276 -0.42 2.64 16.41
N LYS A 277 -0.83 3.87 16.78
CA LYS A 277 -0.85 4.29 18.17
C LYS A 277 -1.66 3.32 19.05
N ASN A 278 -2.90 3.07 18.70
CA ASN A 278 -3.79 2.24 19.51
C ASN A 278 -3.33 0.77 19.61
N ILE A 279 -2.83 0.20 18.50
CA ILE A 279 -2.32 -1.17 18.52
C ILE A 279 -1.07 -1.27 19.39
N LEU A 280 -0.11 -0.34 19.26
CA LEU A 280 1.13 -0.36 20.03
C LEU A 280 0.89 -0.10 21.52
N GLU A 281 0.04 0.86 21.88
CA GLU A 281 -0.29 1.12 23.29
C GLU A 281 -0.85 -0.13 23.96
N LYS A 282 -1.75 -0.84 23.29
CA LYS A 282 -2.35 -2.06 23.83
C LYS A 282 -1.40 -3.26 23.81
N ALA A 283 -0.65 -3.46 22.71
CA ALA A 283 0.25 -4.59 22.56
C ALA A 283 1.51 -4.50 23.44
N CYS A 284 2.06 -3.29 23.58
CA CYS A 284 3.29 -3.06 24.37
C CYS A 284 3.00 -2.66 25.82
N ASN A 285 1.77 -2.34 26.16
CA ASN A 285 1.38 -1.75 27.45
C ASN A 285 2.23 -0.51 27.80
N GLN A 286 2.45 0.35 26.83
CA GLN A 286 3.26 1.58 26.92
C GLN A 286 2.56 2.71 26.15
N ASP A 287 2.65 3.94 26.65
CA ASP A 287 2.08 5.10 25.96
C ASP A 287 2.83 5.42 24.67
N VAL A 288 2.11 5.63 23.57
CA VAL A 288 2.65 6.22 22.34
C VAL A 288 2.42 7.73 22.37
N VAL A 289 3.48 8.48 22.61
CA VAL A 289 3.40 9.94 22.82
C VAL A 289 3.66 10.75 21.56
N PHE A 290 4.15 10.10 20.51
CA PHE A 290 4.45 10.79 19.26
C PHE A 290 4.26 9.85 18.07
N CYS A 291 3.53 10.34 17.05
CA CYS A 291 3.41 9.70 15.75
C CYS A 291 3.65 10.73 14.64
N GLY A 292 4.41 10.35 13.62
CA GLY A 292 4.67 11.27 12.51
C GLY A 292 4.97 10.58 11.19
N TYR A 293 4.71 11.30 10.09
CA TYR A 293 5.12 10.93 8.76
C TYR A 293 6.48 11.54 8.43
N TYR A 294 7.49 10.72 8.23
CA TYR A 294 8.79 11.18 7.76
C TYR A 294 8.84 11.19 6.24
N ILE A 295 8.78 12.37 5.67
CA ILE A 295 8.78 12.59 4.22
C ILE A 295 10.22 12.56 3.72
N LEU A 296 10.63 11.42 3.21
CA LEU A 296 12.02 11.13 2.83
C LEU A 296 12.60 12.14 1.83
N PRO A 297 11.95 12.47 0.68
CA PRO A 297 12.54 13.42 -0.27
C PRO A 297 12.67 14.85 0.25
N LYS A 298 11.88 15.22 1.25
CA LYS A 298 11.89 16.57 1.86
C LYS A 298 12.72 16.64 3.15
N HIS A 299 13.13 15.49 3.70
CA HIS A 299 13.84 15.40 4.97
C HIS A 299 13.05 16.01 6.14
N LYS A 300 11.73 15.88 6.13
CA LYS A 300 10.81 16.49 7.10
C LYS A 300 9.97 15.44 7.83
N LEU A 301 9.77 15.67 9.10
CA LEU A 301 8.87 14.90 9.96
C LEU A 301 7.62 15.74 10.24
N LEU A 302 6.48 15.29 9.72
CA LEU A 302 5.18 15.94 9.89
C LEU A 302 4.41 15.28 11.03
N THR A 303 3.88 16.05 11.98
CA THR A 303 3.19 15.51 13.15
C THR A 303 2.13 16.46 13.72
N HIS A 304 1.19 15.90 14.49
CA HIS A 304 0.31 16.67 15.39
C HIS A 304 0.90 16.84 16.81
N ASP A 305 1.89 16.02 17.18
CA ASP A 305 2.37 15.90 18.56
C ASP A 305 3.41 16.97 18.86
N HIS A 306 2.98 18.05 19.47
CA HIS A 306 3.80 19.22 19.77
C HIS A 306 4.66 18.99 21.02
N GLY A 307 5.89 19.51 21.00
CA GLY A 307 6.74 19.64 22.19
C GLY A 307 7.41 18.38 22.71
N ILE A 308 7.20 17.23 22.05
CA ILE A 308 7.84 15.96 22.44
C ILE A 308 9.25 15.85 21.87
N LEU A 309 9.41 16.20 20.59
CA LEU A 309 10.68 16.22 19.89
C LEU A 309 11.00 17.64 19.43
N SER A 310 12.30 17.94 19.31
CA SER A 310 12.78 19.24 18.88
C SER A 310 13.84 19.08 17.79
N ASP A 311 13.55 19.55 16.60
CA ASP A 311 14.48 19.69 15.48
C ASP A 311 13.88 20.64 14.43
N LYS A 312 14.72 21.33 13.65
CA LYS A 312 14.30 22.25 12.58
C LYS A 312 13.57 21.54 11.42
N ASN A 313 13.73 20.24 11.30
CA ASN A 313 13.09 19.42 10.27
C ASN A 313 11.75 18.80 10.76
N ILE A 314 11.32 19.11 11.98
CA ILE A 314 10.03 18.70 12.51
C ILE A 314 9.04 19.84 12.23
N GLU A 315 7.98 19.51 11.53
CA GLU A 315 6.90 20.42 11.17
C GLU A 315 5.63 20.00 11.91
N ASN A 316 5.24 20.86 12.85
CA ASN A 316 4.03 20.65 13.62
C ASN A 316 2.82 21.15 12.82
N VAL A 317 1.85 20.28 12.62
CA VAL A 317 0.63 20.56 11.87
C VAL A 317 -0.54 20.61 12.86
N ASN A 318 -1.32 21.70 12.84
CA ASN A 318 -2.50 21.82 13.69
C ASN A 318 -3.70 21.18 13.00
N PRO A 319 -4.38 20.22 13.63
CA PRO A 319 -5.55 19.60 13.05
C PRO A 319 -6.76 20.53 13.08
N ALA A 320 -7.63 20.43 12.10
CA ALA A 320 -8.89 21.19 12.02
C ALA A 320 -9.89 20.87 13.13
N ASN A 321 -9.76 19.65 13.71
CA ASN A 321 -10.58 19.19 14.82
C ASN A 321 -9.79 18.15 15.64
N ASN A 322 -10.33 17.81 16.82
CA ASN A 322 -9.71 16.83 17.74
C ASN A 322 -10.56 15.56 17.87
N ASN A 323 -11.27 15.15 16.81
CA ASN A 323 -12.04 13.92 16.81
C ASN A 323 -11.13 12.71 17.00
N ASP A 324 -11.62 11.73 17.76
CA ASP A 324 -10.92 10.46 17.90
C ASP A 324 -11.11 9.61 16.63
N LEU A 325 -10.09 9.64 15.77
CA LEU A 325 -10.11 8.92 14.49
C LEU A 325 -10.25 7.41 14.64
N PHE A 326 -9.66 6.86 15.69
CA PHE A 326 -9.70 5.42 15.89
C PHE A 326 -11.11 4.98 16.33
N GLN A 327 -11.76 5.72 17.22
CA GLN A 327 -13.15 5.46 17.59
C GLN A 327 -14.10 5.64 16.39
N GLN A 328 -13.89 6.66 15.58
CA GLN A 328 -14.65 6.83 14.33
C GLN A 328 -14.46 5.64 13.37
N ALA A 329 -13.24 5.09 13.29
CA ALA A 329 -12.97 3.92 12.45
C ALA A 329 -13.64 2.65 12.99
N ILE A 330 -13.70 2.46 14.32
CA ILE A 330 -14.45 1.36 14.96
C ILE A 330 -15.94 1.46 14.62
N HIS A 331 -16.53 2.64 14.74
CA HIS A 331 -17.93 2.85 14.39
C HIS A 331 -18.19 2.61 12.89
N SER A 332 -17.26 3.04 12.03
CA SER A 332 -17.35 2.81 10.60
C SER A 332 -17.19 1.33 10.23
N TYR A 333 -16.34 0.59 10.94
CA TYR A 333 -16.23 -0.86 10.77
C TYR A 333 -17.56 -1.56 11.10
N ASP A 334 -18.17 -1.25 12.23
CA ASP A 334 -19.46 -1.83 12.64
C ASP A 334 -20.56 -1.46 11.64
N TYR A 335 -20.59 -0.22 11.17
CA TYR A 335 -21.51 0.25 10.16
C TYR A 335 -21.36 -0.57 8.86
N ARG A 336 -20.15 -0.70 8.34
CA ARG A 336 -19.86 -1.47 7.10
C ARG A 336 -20.19 -2.95 7.27
N LYS A 337 -19.87 -3.53 8.41
CA LYS A 337 -20.23 -4.90 8.75
C LYS A 337 -21.75 -5.11 8.71
N LYS A 338 -22.53 -4.18 9.25
CA LYS A 338 -24.00 -4.23 9.18
C LYS A 338 -24.53 -4.10 7.75
N GLN A 339 -23.93 -3.22 6.92
CA GLN A 339 -24.28 -3.14 5.49
C GLN A 339 -24.04 -4.48 4.80
N LEU A 340 -22.86 -5.08 4.98
CA LEU A 340 -22.52 -6.36 4.36
C LEU A 340 -23.46 -7.48 4.81
N LEU A 341 -23.82 -7.53 6.10
CA LEU A 341 -24.80 -8.48 6.65
C LEU A 341 -26.20 -8.30 6.01
N ASN A 342 -26.55 -7.10 5.60
CA ASN A 342 -27.78 -6.82 4.85
C ASN A 342 -27.63 -7.13 3.35
N GLY A 343 -26.48 -7.63 2.92
CA GLY A 343 -26.20 -7.93 1.52
C GLY A 343 -25.88 -6.71 0.68
N VAL A 344 -25.62 -5.55 1.28
CA VAL A 344 -25.37 -4.27 0.61
C VAL A 344 -23.89 -3.96 0.56
N VAL A 345 -23.36 -3.64 -0.63
CA VAL A 345 -21.97 -3.25 -0.86
C VAL A 345 -21.93 -1.96 -1.66
N GLU A 346 -21.36 -0.93 -1.09
CA GLU A 346 -21.19 0.37 -1.77
C GLU A 346 -19.89 0.42 -2.56
N GLU A 347 -19.93 1.19 -3.65
CA GLU A 347 -18.78 1.47 -4.48
C GLU A 347 -18.48 2.98 -4.48
N ALA A 348 -17.31 3.36 -3.96
CA ALA A 348 -16.93 4.77 -3.88
C ALA A 348 -16.66 5.42 -5.24
N GLU A 349 -16.31 4.63 -6.28
CA GLU A 349 -15.98 5.16 -7.61
C GLU A 349 -17.14 5.82 -8.34
N THR A 350 -18.37 5.53 -7.95
CA THR A 350 -19.55 5.95 -8.70
C THR A 350 -20.19 7.22 -8.17
N LEU A 351 -19.79 7.65 -6.96
CA LEU A 351 -20.39 8.82 -6.34
C LEU A 351 -19.64 10.10 -6.74
N PRO A 352 -20.35 11.18 -7.12
CA PRO A 352 -19.74 12.49 -7.25
C PRO A 352 -19.09 12.89 -5.91
N LEU A 353 -17.97 13.59 -5.96
CA LEU A 353 -17.22 14.08 -4.80
C LEU A 353 -18.08 14.70 -3.68
N ALA A 354 -19.14 15.42 -4.07
CA ALA A 354 -20.06 16.05 -3.14
C ALA A 354 -21.04 15.09 -2.44
N ASN A 355 -21.13 13.84 -2.89
CA ASN A 355 -22.15 12.88 -2.47
C ASN A 355 -21.57 11.59 -1.86
N LEU A 356 -20.29 11.58 -1.52
CA LEU A 356 -19.70 10.52 -0.74
C LEU A 356 -20.29 10.55 0.66
N GLN A 357 -21.38 9.82 0.83
CA GLN A 357 -22.09 9.67 2.09
C GLN A 357 -22.28 8.18 2.35
N TYR A 358 -22.27 7.82 3.64
CA TYR A 358 -22.79 6.54 4.05
C TYR A 358 -24.33 6.55 3.79
N THR A 359 -24.84 5.59 3.05
CA THR A 359 -26.19 5.66 2.41
C THR A 359 -27.35 5.12 3.27
N ILE A 360 -27.19 4.89 4.57
CA ILE A 360 -28.25 4.36 5.43
C ILE A 360 -28.87 5.45 6.31
N ASP A 361 -30.20 5.37 6.49
CA ASP A 361 -31.11 6.35 7.11
C ASP A 361 -30.86 6.71 8.59
N SER A 362 -29.87 6.15 9.24
CA SER A 362 -29.50 6.50 10.62
C SER A 362 -27.97 6.62 10.74
N ILE A 363 -27.44 7.69 10.18
CA ILE A 363 -26.01 7.98 10.29
C ILE A 363 -25.71 8.35 11.73
N SER A 364 -24.87 7.56 12.39
CA SER A 364 -24.21 8.02 13.59
C SER A 364 -23.27 9.17 13.19
N GLU A 365 -23.40 10.32 13.81
CA GLU A 365 -22.58 11.51 13.54
C GLU A 365 -21.07 11.29 13.78
N ASN A 366 -20.68 10.10 14.23
CA ASN A 366 -19.32 9.74 14.65
C ASN A 366 -18.65 8.69 13.75
N LEU A 367 -18.88 8.75 12.46
CA LEU A 367 -18.20 7.90 11.49
C LEU A 367 -16.91 8.55 10.96
N TYR A 368 -15.93 7.72 10.59
CA TYR A 368 -14.72 8.19 9.95
C TYR A 368 -15.04 8.80 8.58
N PRO A 369 -14.55 9.99 8.26
CA PRO A 369 -14.84 10.66 7.00
C PRO A 369 -14.37 9.86 5.78
N LEU A 370 -15.20 9.82 4.73
CA LEU A 370 -14.80 9.24 3.46
C LEU A 370 -13.81 10.17 2.74
N ASP A 371 -12.73 9.60 2.23
CA ASP A 371 -11.67 10.35 1.57
C ASP A 371 -12.15 10.75 0.16
N THR A 372 -12.27 12.05 -0.08
CA THR A 372 -12.61 12.61 -1.37
C THR A 372 -11.59 12.27 -2.47
N HIS A 373 -10.39 11.84 -2.09
CA HIS A 373 -9.35 11.42 -3.02
C HIS A 373 -9.74 10.16 -3.80
N TYR A 374 -10.44 9.22 -3.15
CA TYR A 374 -10.90 7.98 -3.81
C TYR A 374 -12.00 8.22 -4.85
N SER A 375 -12.66 9.35 -4.82
CA SER A 375 -13.73 9.72 -5.75
C SER A 375 -13.22 10.44 -7.00
N ASN A 376 -11.92 10.72 -7.10
CA ASN A 376 -11.36 11.32 -8.30
C ASN A 376 -11.27 10.27 -9.42
N PRO A 377 -12.01 10.42 -10.55
CA PRO A 377 -11.97 9.46 -11.66
C PRO A 377 -10.58 9.34 -12.30
N ASN A 378 -9.69 10.31 -12.07
CA ASN A 378 -8.29 10.26 -12.47
C ASN A 378 -7.40 9.64 -11.39
N CYS A 379 -7.92 9.37 -10.20
CA CYS A 379 -7.20 8.62 -9.20
C CYS A 379 -7.15 7.16 -9.66
N LYS A 380 -5.97 6.68 -10.00
CA LYS A 380 -5.71 5.27 -10.30
C LYS A 380 -5.85 4.37 -9.06
N ALA A 381 -6.54 4.87 -8.05
CA ALA A 381 -6.78 4.19 -6.78
C ALA A 381 -7.72 2.99 -6.88
N THR A 382 -8.26 2.72 -8.05
CA THR A 382 -8.85 1.42 -8.31
C THR A 382 -7.74 0.40 -8.35
N LEU A 383 -7.43 -0.15 -7.19
CA LEU A 383 -6.55 -1.31 -7.04
C LEU A 383 -6.90 -2.43 -8.03
N TYR A 384 -8.10 -2.42 -8.55
CA TYR A 384 -8.71 -3.43 -9.41
C TYR A 384 -9.26 -2.86 -10.72
N GLY A 385 -8.63 -1.89 -11.36
CA GLY A 385 -9.02 -1.27 -12.62
C GLY A 385 -9.89 -2.13 -13.56
N GLU A 386 -9.32 -2.77 -14.55
CA GLU A 386 -10.02 -3.58 -15.55
C GLU A 386 -10.77 -4.82 -15.02
N PRO A 387 -10.25 -5.63 -14.07
CA PRO A 387 -10.98 -6.79 -13.56
C PRO A 387 -12.29 -6.44 -12.89
N ASN A 388 -12.39 -5.32 -12.20
CA ASN A 388 -13.64 -4.86 -11.60
C ASN A 388 -14.70 -4.54 -12.66
N LYS A 389 -14.31 -3.99 -13.80
CA LYS A 389 -15.23 -3.73 -14.91
C LYS A 389 -15.78 -5.01 -15.50
N VAL A 390 -14.95 -6.06 -15.58
CA VAL A 390 -15.38 -7.38 -16.05
C VAL A 390 -16.31 -8.04 -15.05
N LEU A 391 -15.96 -8.04 -13.77
CA LEU A 391 -16.80 -8.60 -12.70
C LEU A 391 -18.12 -7.83 -12.57
N LYS A 392 -18.13 -6.51 -12.70
CA LYS A 392 -19.34 -5.69 -12.74
C LYS A 392 -20.27 -6.07 -13.87
N GLY A 393 -19.73 -6.44 -15.03
CA GLY A 393 -20.52 -6.91 -16.18
C GLY A 393 -21.04 -8.34 -16.06
N GLN A 394 -20.48 -9.14 -15.16
CA GLN A 394 -20.91 -10.53 -14.90
C GLN A 394 -21.86 -10.66 -13.70
N LEU A 395 -21.91 -9.66 -12.83
CA LEU A 395 -22.82 -9.60 -11.69
C LEU A 395 -24.13 -8.86 -12.02
N LEU A 396 -24.23 -8.30 -13.22
CA LEU A 396 -25.44 -7.73 -13.83
C LEU A 396 -26.05 -8.73 -14.80
#